data_86024b75954fef92f20cf35318a357ea
#
_entry.id   86024b75954fef92f20cf35318a357ea
#
_cell.length_a   1.000
_cell.length_b   1.000
_cell.length_c   1.000
_cell.angle_alpha   90.00
_cell.angle_beta   90.00
_cell.angle_gamma   90.00
#
_symmetry.space_group_name_H-M   'P 1'
#
loop_
_entity.id
_entity.type
_entity.pdbx_description
1 polymer ?
#
loop_
_entity_poly.entity_id
_entity_poly.type
_entity_poly.pdbx_seq_one_letter_code
_entity_poly.pdbx_strand_id
1 'polypeptide(L)'
;MVMTDPIADMLTRVRNANSAYHDATQMPYSKLKVHVAEILQQEGYISSWEVADAEVGKTLTVTLKYGPNRERSIAGLRRISKPGLRVYAKSTNLPRVLGGLGVAILSTSSGLLTDRQASKKGVGGEVLAYVW
;
A
#
# COMPACT_ATOMS: atom_id res chain seq x y z
N MET A 1 22.94 -10.01 9.99
CA MET A 1 22.36 -9.22 8.90
C MET A 1 20.93 -8.83 9.25
N VAL A 2 20.61 -7.57 9.14
CA VAL A 2 19.25 -7.10 9.40
C VAL A 2 18.44 -7.20 8.12
N MET A 3 17.34 -7.94 8.17
CA MET A 3 16.41 -7.98 7.06
C MET A 3 15.59 -6.70 7.05
N THR A 4 15.58 -6.03 5.90
CA THR A 4 14.79 -4.82 5.73
C THR A 4 13.52 -5.12 4.95
N ASP A 5 12.43 -4.46 5.32
CA ASP A 5 11.17 -4.56 4.60
C ASP A 5 10.71 -3.13 4.27
N PRO A 6 11.09 -2.61 3.07
CA PRO A 6 10.71 -1.25 2.68
C PRO A 6 9.20 -1.03 2.61
N ILE A 7 8.44 -2.06 2.28
CA ILE A 7 6.98 -1.95 2.23
C ILE A 7 6.41 -1.83 3.65
N ALA A 8 6.90 -2.63 4.59
CA ALA A 8 6.47 -2.51 5.98
C ALA A 8 6.81 -1.13 6.55
N ASP A 9 7.99 -0.60 6.22
CA ASP A 9 8.39 0.75 6.61
C ASP A 9 7.44 1.80 6.04
N MET A 10 7.10 1.70 4.76
CA MET A 10 6.15 2.59 4.12
C MET A 10 4.79 2.55 4.82
N LEU A 11 4.25 1.35 5.05
CA LEU A 11 2.95 1.19 5.71
C LEU A 11 2.98 1.78 7.13
N THR A 12 4.07 1.60 7.84
CA THR A 12 4.24 2.16 9.19
C THR A 12 4.27 3.68 9.16
N ARG A 13 4.98 4.29 8.22
CA ARG A 13 5.02 5.74 8.07
C ARG A 13 3.65 6.31 7.74
N VAL A 14 2.94 5.69 6.82
CA VAL A 14 1.58 6.11 6.46
C VAL A 14 0.62 5.94 7.65
N ARG A 15 0.71 4.80 8.35
CA ARG A 15 -0.12 4.52 9.53
C ARG A 15 0.12 5.57 10.63
N ASN A 16 1.37 5.86 10.94
CA ASN A 16 1.71 6.82 11.99
C ASN A 16 1.26 8.23 11.64
N ALA A 17 1.48 8.66 10.39
CA ALA A 17 1.04 9.97 9.92
C ALA A 17 -0.50 10.09 9.96
N ASN A 18 -1.19 9.03 9.55
CA ASN A 18 -2.66 8.98 9.59
C ASN A 18 -3.19 9.08 11.02
N SER A 19 -2.56 8.36 11.96
CA SER A 19 -2.96 8.40 13.37
C SER A 19 -2.73 9.76 14.01
N ALA A 20 -1.66 10.45 13.62
CA ALA A 20 -1.30 11.77 14.14
C ALA A 20 -1.95 12.93 13.37
N TYR A 21 -2.79 12.63 12.38
CA TYR A 21 -3.43 13.64 11.52
C TYR A 21 -2.43 14.53 10.77
N HIS A 22 -1.30 13.97 10.36
CA HIS A 22 -0.36 14.69 9.51
C HIS A 22 -0.94 14.82 8.11
N ASP A 23 -0.62 15.93 7.42
CA ASP A 23 -1.07 16.14 6.05
C ASP A 23 -0.37 15.23 5.07
N ALA A 24 0.91 14.93 5.32
CA ALA A 24 1.73 14.14 4.42
C ALA A 24 2.81 13.40 5.19
N THR A 25 3.39 12.40 4.55
CA THR A 25 4.56 11.68 5.06
C THR A 25 5.55 11.49 3.91
N GLN A 26 6.83 11.46 4.23
CA GLN A 26 7.91 11.31 3.27
C GLN A 26 8.70 10.03 3.53
N MET A 27 9.26 9.48 2.47
CA MET A 27 10.07 8.26 2.55
C MET A 27 11.03 8.21 1.35
N PRO A 28 12.11 7.43 1.46
CA PRO A 28 12.97 7.20 0.30
C PRO A 28 12.17 6.58 -0.84
N TYR A 29 12.42 7.07 -2.05
CA TYR A 29 11.74 6.58 -3.25
C TYR A 29 12.12 5.14 -3.57
N SER A 30 11.16 4.36 -4.06
CA SER A 30 11.39 3.14 -4.82
C SER A 30 10.22 2.95 -5.77
N LYS A 31 10.48 2.20 -6.85
CA LYS A 31 9.46 1.90 -7.85
C LYS A 31 8.26 1.17 -7.23
N LEU A 32 8.56 0.21 -6.35
CA LEU A 32 7.53 -0.57 -5.69
C LEU A 32 6.65 0.30 -4.78
N LYS A 33 7.26 1.22 -4.04
CA LYS A 33 6.50 2.14 -3.18
C LYS A 33 5.59 3.05 -3.98
N VAL A 34 6.04 3.53 -5.14
CA VAL A 34 5.21 4.34 -6.03
C VAL A 34 4.00 3.54 -6.50
N HIS A 35 4.18 2.27 -6.88
CA HIS A 35 3.07 1.43 -7.30
C HIS A 35 2.06 1.21 -6.17
N VAL A 36 2.54 1.04 -4.94
CA VAL A 36 1.66 0.95 -3.77
C VAL A 36 0.89 2.26 -3.59
N ALA A 37 1.56 3.40 -3.70
CA ALA A 37 0.92 4.71 -3.58
C ALA A 37 -0.13 4.94 -4.66
N GLU A 38 0.14 4.51 -5.89
CA GLU A 38 -0.83 4.58 -6.99
C GLU A 38 -2.11 3.81 -6.66
N ILE A 39 -1.97 2.60 -6.11
CA ILE A 39 -3.13 1.80 -5.70
C ILE A 39 -3.89 2.49 -4.57
N LEU A 40 -3.19 3.02 -3.57
CA LEU A 40 -3.84 3.72 -2.46
C LEU A 40 -4.62 4.94 -2.94
N GLN A 41 -4.08 5.69 -3.90
CA GLN A 41 -4.77 6.84 -4.49
C GLN A 41 -5.97 6.39 -5.32
N GLN A 42 -5.80 5.39 -6.16
CA GLN A 42 -6.85 4.84 -7.02
C GLN A 42 -8.05 4.36 -6.20
N GLU A 43 -7.80 3.74 -5.05
CA GLU A 43 -8.84 3.21 -4.17
C GLU A 43 -9.36 4.25 -3.16
N GLY A 44 -8.86 5.48 -3.23
CA GLY A 44 -9.39 6.58 -2.42
C GLY A 44 -8.85 6.66 -1.00
N TYR A 45 -7.76 5.98 -0.69
CA TYR A 45 -7.18 5.99 0.66
C TYR A 45 -6.25 7.16 0.90
N ILE A 46 -5.63 7.71 -0.15
CA ILE A 46 -4.78 8.90 -0.07
C ILE A 46 -5.21 9.92 -1.12
N SER A 47 -4.86 11.19 -0.91
CA SER A 47 -5.18 12.26 -1.86
C SER A 47 -4.29 12.23 -3.08
N SER A 48 -2.97 12.13 -2.84
CA SER A 48 -1.99 12.20 -3.92
C SER A 48 -0.63 11.67 -3.45
N TRP A 49 0.27 11.54 -4.39
CA TRP A 49 1.67 11.24 -4.12
C TRP A 49 2.52 11.96 -5.16
N GLU A 50 3.78 12.25 -4.79
CA GLU A 50 4.72 12.83 -5.74
C GLU A 50 6.15 12.38 -5.42
N VAL A 51 7.01 12.45 -6.44
CA VAL A 51 8.42 12.11 -6.32
C VAL A 51 9.22 13.35 -6.64
N ALA A 52 10.14 13.71 -5.74
CA ALA A 52 11.02 14.86 -5.92
C ALA A 52 12.47 14.45 -5.72
N ASP A 53 13.38 15.20 -6.33
CA ASP A 53 14.80 14.97 -6.13
C ASP A 53 15.20 15.44 -4.74
N ALA A 54 16.09 14.67 -4.10
CA ALA A 54 16.69 15.00 -2.82
C ALA A 54 18.20 15.14 -3.00
N GLU A 55 18.91 15.53 -1.94
CA GLU A 55 20.38 15.60 -1.97
C GLU A 55 21.00 14.28 -2.39
N VAL A 56 20.42 13.18 -1.88
CA VAL A 56 20.82 11.84 -2.25
C VAL A 56 19.56 11.08 -2.68
N GLY A 57 19.49 10.70 -3.98
CA GLY A 57 18.38 9.95 -4.52
C GLY A 57 17.12 10.78 -4.69
N LYS A 58 15.99 10.14 -4.46
CA LYS A 58 14.66 10.76 -4.61
C LYS A 58 13.82 10.53 -3.36
N THR A 59 12.86 11.41 -3.12
CA THR A 59 11.93 11.31 -2.01
C THR A 59 10.52 11.15 -2.54
N LEU A 60 9.81 10.16 -2.01
CA LEU A 60 8.39 9.97 -2.26
C LEU A 60 7.60 10.65 -1.14
N THR A 61 6.69 11.54 -1.50
CA THR A 61 5.78 12.18 -0.55
C THR A 61 4.37 11.67 -0.80
N VAL A 62 3.73 11.17 0.25
CA VAL A 62 2.35 10.70 0.22
C VAL A 62 1.50 11.69 0.99
N THR A 63 0.51 12.30 0.32
CA THR A 63 -0.42 13.23 0.93
C THR A 63 -1.65 12.47 1.38
N LEU A 64 -1.93 12.52 2.67
CA LEU A 64 -3.03 11.78 3.27
C LEU A 64 -4.37 12.45 3.00
N LYS A 65 -5.44 11.69 3.21
CA LYS A 65 -6.80 12.15 2.94
C LYS A 65 -7.64 12.02 4.19
N TYR A 66 -8.37 13.09 4.51
CA TYR A 66 -9.29 13.12 5.64
C TYR A 66 -10.64 13.64 5.17
N GLY A 67 -11.71 13.19 5.81
CA GLY A 67 -13.05 13.69 5.53
C GLY A 67 -13.32 15.05 6.16
N PRO A 68 -14.49 15.65 5.86
CA PRO A 68 -14.81 17.01 6.35
C PRO A 68 -14.87 17.14 7.88
N ASN A 69 -15.13 16.04 8.59
CA ASN A 69 -15.12 16.00 10.06
C ASN A 69 -13.86 15.35 10.60
N ARG A 70 -12.76 15.39 9.84
CA ARG A 70 -11.48 14.77 10.16
C ARG A 70 -11.55 13.25 10.27
N GLU A 71 -12.50 12.62 9.58
CA GLU A 71 -12.51 11.16 9.48
C GLU A 71 -11.30 10.68 8.70
N ARG A 72 -10.63 9.66 9.21
CA ARG A 72 -9.52 9.03 8.51
C ARG A 72 -10.04 8.19 7.36
N SER A 73 -9.42 8.35 6.18
CA SER A 73 -9.75 7.51 5.02
C SER A 73 -9.17 6.10 5.16
N ILE A 74 -8.11 5.96 5.96
CA ILE A 74 -7.49 4.67 6.24
C ILE A 74 -7.83 4.28 7.67
N ALA A 75 -8.56 3.19 7.85
CA ALA A 75 -8.84 2.63 9.18
C ALA A 75 -7.73 1.68 9.62
N GLY A 76 -7.13 0.94 8.69
CA GLY A 76 -6.04 0.05 9.01
C GLY A 76 -5.17 -0.30 7.82
N LEU A 77 -3.93 -0.67 8.11
CA LEU A 77 -2.93 -1.14 7.15
C LEU A 77 -2.22 -2.33 7.79
N ARG A 78 -2.08 -3.42 7.04
CA ARG A 78 -1.42 -4.61 7.56
C ARG A 78 -0.50 -5.22 6.51
N ARG A 79 0.77 -5.41 6.87
CA ARG A 79 1.71 -6.15 6.06
C ARG A 79 1.40 -7.65 6.16
N ILE A 80 1.23 -8.33 5.03
CA ILE A 80 0.88 -9.76 5.01
C ILE A 80 2.10 -10.61 4.67
N SER A 81 2.62 -10.50 3.44
CA SER A 81 3.84 -11.21 3.05
C SER A 81 5.05 -10.47 3.59
N LYS A 82 5.98 -11.19 4.20
CA LYS A 82 7.19 -10.61 4.82
C LYS A 82 8.43 -11.30 4.28
N PRO A 83 9.60 -10.66 4.33
CA PRO A 83 10.83 -11.28 3.83
C PRO A 83 11.12 -12.66 4.42
N GLY A 84 10.79 -12.89 5.70
CA GLY A 84 10.99 -14.19 6.35
C GLY A 84 9.81 -15.15 6.24
N LEU A 85 8.68 -14.68 5.71
CA LEU A 85 7.46 -15.48 5.61
C LEU A 85 6.62 -14.96 4.45
N ARG A 86 6.85 -15.51 3.26
CA ARG A 86 6.13 -15.10 2.06
C ARG A 86 4.74 -15.73 2.01
N VAL A 87 3.75 -14.93 1.58
CA VAL A 87 2.34 -15.35 1.48
C VAL A 87 1.88 -15.14 0.03
N TYR A 88 1.38 -16.19 -0.58
CA TYR A 88 0.88 -16.18 -1.96
C TYR A 88 -0.57 -16.61 -2.00
N ALA A 89 -1.30 -16.14 -3.02
CA ALA A 89 -2.68 -16.57 -3.26
C ALA A 89 -2.86 -16.89 -4.73
N LYS A 90 -3.65 -17.94 -5.00
CA LYS A 90 -4.03 -18.33 -6.36
C LYS A 90 -5.20 -17.48 -6.82
N SER A 91 -5.37 -17.36 -8.15
CA SER A 91 -6.47 -16.60 -8.74
C SER A 91 -7.85 -17.10 -8.33
N THR A 92 -7.94 -18.38 -7.94
CA THR A 92 -9.19 -19.01 -7.51
C THR A 92 -9.48 -18.80 -6.03
N ASN A 93 -8.53 -18.28 -5.27
CA ASN A 93 -8.65 -18.14 -3.81
C ASN A 93 -8.00 -16.85 -3.32
N LEU A 94 -8.37 -15.73 -3.95
CA LEU A 94 -7.84 -14.43 -3.56
C LEU A 94 -8.46 -13.96 -2.24
N PRO A 95 -7.66 -13.32 -1.36
CA PRO A 95 -8.19 -12.84 -0.10
C PRO A 95 -9.15 -11.68 -0.30
N ARG A 96 -10.13 -11.56 0.59
CA ARG A 96 -11.02 -10.41 0.64
C ARG A 96 -10.87 -9.74 2.00
N VAL A 97 -10.71 -8.43 2.00
CA VAL A 97 -10.54 -7.64 3.21
C VAL A 97 -11.89 -7.10 3.62
N LEU A 98 -12.34 -7.42 4.83
CA LEU A 98 -13.63 -6.99 5.38
C LEU A 98 -14.79 -7.22 4.41
N GLY A 99 -14.87 -8.42 3.82
CA GLY A 99 -15.94 -8.79 2.91
C GLY A 99 -15.99 -7.98 1.62
N GLY A 100 -14.87 -7.40 1.22
CA GLY A 100 -14.76 -6.59 0.00
C GLY A 100 -14.80 -5.08 0.25
N LEU A 101 -14.96 -4.64 1.49
CA LEU A 101 -14.91 -3.21 1.83
C LEU A 101 -13.49 -2.65 1.82
N GLY A 102 -12.50 -3.50 2.13
CA GLY A 102 -11.10 -3.14 2.02
C GLY A 102 -10.47 -3.69 0.75
N VAL A 103 -9.17 -3.57 0.65
CA VAL A 103 -8.40 -3.93 -0.53
C VAL A 103 -7.19 -4.76 -0.13
N ALA A 104 -6.92 -5.84 -0.87
CA ALA A 104 -5.65 -6.55 -0.79
C ALA A 104 -4.77 -6.07 -1.95
N ILE A 105 -3.51 -5.79 -1.66
CA ILE A 105 -2.53 -5.40 -2.68
C ILE A 105 -1.67 -6.62 -2.99
N LEU A 106 -1.68 -7.04 -4.26
CA LEU A 106 -0.95 -8.21 -4.71
C LEU A 106 0.12 -7.84 -5.72
N SER A 107 1.26 -8.53 -5.63
CA SER A 107 2.31 -8.48 -6.64
C SER A 107 2.11 -9.66 -7.59
N THR A 108 1.76 -9.36 -8.84
CA THR A 108 1.46 -10.37 -9.85
C THR A 108 2.40 -10.26 -11.04
N SER A 109 2.32 -11.21 -11.96
CA SER A 109 3.06 -11.14 -13.22
C SER A 109 2.66 -9.94 -14.07
N SER A 110 1.47 -9.37 -13.82
CA SER A 110 0.97 -8.18 -14.51
C SER A 110 1.21 -6.88 -13.71
N GLY A 111 2.10 -6.92 -12.70
CA GLY A 111 2.40 -5.79 -11.83
C GLY A 111 1.61 -5.82 -10.52
N LEU A 112 1.60 -4.72 -9.80
CA LEU A 112 0.81 -4.61 -8.57
C LEU A 112 -0.66 -4.41 -8.92
N LEU A 113 -1.51 -5.24 -8.33
CA LEU A 113 -2.95 -5.21 -8.55
C LEU A 113 -3.69 -5.29 -7.22
N THR A 114 -4.93 -4.81 -7.20
CA THR A 114 -5.84 -5.09 -6.11
C THR A 114 -6.42 -6.50 -6.28
N ASP A 115 -7.03 -7.04 -5.23
CA ASP A 115 -7.70 -8.34 -5.31
C ASP A 115 -8.77 -8.37 -6.40
N ARG A 116 -9.52 -7.27 -6.57
CA ARG A 116 -10.54 -7.17 -7.62
C ARG A 116 -9.94 -7.19 -9.02
N GLN A 117 -8.85 -6.44 -9.24
CA GLN A 117 -8.16 -6.40 -10.53
C GLN A 117 -7.54 -7.75 -10.87
N ALA A 118 -6.93 -8.41 -9.87
CA ALA A 118 -6.34 -9.73 -10.05
C ALA A 118 -7.41 -10.77 -10.38
N SER A 119 -8.58 -10.69 -9.74
CA SER A 119 -9.71 -11.57 -10.03
C SER A 119 -10.19 -11.39 -11.45
N LYS A 120 -10.33 -10.16 -11.93
CA LYS A 120 -10.74 -9.87 -13.31
C LYS A 120 -9.76 -10.42 -14.33
N LYS A 121 -8.45 -10.32 -14.04
CA LYS A 121 -7.42 -10.84 -14.95
C LYS A 121 -7.19 -12.33 -14.82
N GLY A 122 -7.75 -12.97 -13.79
CA GLY A 122 -7.56 -14.38 -13.54
C GLY A 122 -6.14 -14.73 -13.10
N VAL A 123 -5.47 -13.84 -12.40
CA VAL A 123 -4.09 -14.04 -11.93
C VAL A 123 -4.02 -14.04 -10.42
N GLY A 124 -3.06 -14.79 -9.87
CA GLY A 124 -2.70 -14.75 -8.47
C GLY A 124 -1.33 -14.15 -8.28
N GLY A 125 -0.87 -14.06 -7.04
CA GLY A 125 0.44 -13.52 -6.76
C GLY A 125 0.75 -13.45 -5.28
N GLU A 126 1.79 -12.70 -4.96
CA GLU A 126 2.19 -12.46 -3.58
C GLU A 126 1.27 -11.43 -2.94
N VAL A 127 0.71 -11.76 -1.77
CA VAL A 127 -0.17 -10.86 -1.03
C VAL A 127 0.70 -9.94 -0.20
N LEU A 128 0.86 -8.70 -0.64
CA LEU A 128 1.75 -7.74 0.01
C LEU A 128 1.15 -7.15 1.28
N ALA A 129 -0.09 -6.68 1.21
CA ALA A 129 -0.69 -5.95 2.31
C ALA A 129 -2.21 -5.92 2.20
N TYR A 130 -2.87 -5.64 3.33
CA TYR A 130 -4.29 -5.31 3.39
C TYR A 130 -4.45 -3.84 3.80
N VAL A 131 -5.43 -3.19 3.20
CA VAL A 131 -5.82 -1.79 3.50
C VAL A 131 -7.32 -1.74 3.66
N TRP A 132 -7.78 -1.06 4.68
CA TRP A 132 -9.21 -0.86 4.88
C TRP A 132 -9.53 0.45 5.61
#